data_7531168aa796e7797eb9946f382d69a2
#
_entry.id   7531168aa796e7797eb9946f382d69a2
#
_cell.length_a   1.000
_cell.length_b   1.000
_cell.length_c   1.000
_cell.angle_alpha   90.00
_cell.angle_beta   90.00
_cell.angle_gamma   90.00
#
_symmetry.space_group_name_H-M   'P 1'
#
loop_
_entity.id
_entity.type
_entity.pdbx_description
1 polymer ?
#
loop_
_entity_poly.entity_id
_entity_poly.type
_entity_poly.pdbx_seq_one_letter_code
_entity_poly.pdbx_strand_id
1 'polypeptide(L)'
;MTTRDDAERVIRYADMFAAMGAEPRLRIMQLLLTAHPQGLVVGDIQDELGIPASTLSHHLDKLKNEELVKVRREGTFLWYTANTEALQELLNFLYAECCTRNKAVEPGDLVLIVQAPKRSKARSKVL
;
A
#
# COMPACT_ATOMS: atom_id res chain seq x y z
N MET A 1 -4.12 -18.27 20.28
CA MET A 1 -5.48 -18.19 20.53
C MET A 1 -6.06 -17.07 19.79
N THR A 2 -7.07 -17.30 19.04
CA THR A 2 -7.69 -16.30 18.21
C THR A 2 -8.86 -15.69 18.93
N THR A 3 -8.88 -14.37 19.08
CA THR A 3 -9.99 -13.68 19.67
C THR A 3 -10.84 -13.11 18.56
N ARG A 4 -11.97 -12.52 18.94
CA ARG A 4 -12.82 -11.89 17.95
C ARG A 4 -12.08 -10.75 17.27
N ASP A 5 -11.32 -9.94 18.05
CA ASP A 5 -10.56 -8.85 17.48
C ASP A 5 -9.52 -9.37 16.49
N ASP A 6 -8.88 -10.48 16.82
CA ASP A 6 -7.89 -11.03 15.91
C ASP A 6 -8.54 -11.48 14.62
N ALA A 7 -9.71 -12.10 14.70
CA ALA A 7 -10.39 -12.55 13.51
C ALA A 7 -10.78 -11.37 12.63
N GLU A 8 -11.26 -10.30 13.25
CA GLU A 8 -11.65 -9.11 12.49
C GLU A 8 -10.45 -8.45 11.84
N ARG A 9 -9.32 -8.44 12.53
CA ARG A 9 -8.12 -7.87 11.95
C ARG A 9 -7.64 -8.66 10.75
N VAL A 10 -7.69 -9.99 10.83
CA VAL A 10 -7.27 -10.81 9.71
C VAL A 10 -8.16 -10.53 8.49
N ILE A 11 -9.49 -10.43 8.72
CA ILE A 11 -10.40 -10.15 7.61
C ILE A 11 -10.09 -8.79 7.01
N ARG A 12 -9.87 -7.79 7.85
CA ARG A 12 -9.59 -6.45 7.36
C ARG A 12 -8.31 -6.44 6.52
N TYR A 13 -7.24 -7.05 7.00
CA TYR A 13 -6.00 -7.04 6.25
C TYR A 13 -6.11 -7.90 4.99
N ALA A 14 -6.90 -8.97 5.03
CA ALA A 14 -7.13 -9.76 3.82
C ALA A 14 -7.83 -8.92 2.76
N ASP A 15 -8.79 -8.08 3.16
CA ASP A 15 -9.47 -7.21 2.22
C ASP A 15 -8.52 -6.19 1.62
N MET A 16 -7.60 -5.68 2.42
CA MET A 16 -6.61 -4.73 1.93
C MET A 16 -5.67 -5.39 0.91
N PHE A 17 -5.21 -6.59 1.20
CA PHE A 17 -4.38 -7.31 0.24
C PHE A 17 -5.15 -7.59 -1.04
N ALA A 18 -6.42 -7.98 -0.90
CA ALA A 18 -7.23 -8.27 -2.08
C ALA A 18 -7.39 -7.02 -2.94
N ALA A 19 -7.57 -5.86 -2.31
CA ALA A 19 -7.71 -4.63 -3.07
C ALA A 19 -6.43 -4.32 -3.85
N MET A 20 -5.26 -4.60 -3.27
CA MET A 20 -4.01 -4.35 -3.96
C MET A 20 -3.64 -5.46 -4.93
N GLY A 21 -4.30 -6.60 -4.87
CA GLY A 21 -3.88 -7.77 -5.62
C GLY A 21 -4.19 -7.75 -7.10
N ALA A 22 -4.95 -6.76 -7.57
CA ALA A 22 -5.20 -6.62 -8.99
C ALA A 22 -4.06 -5.81 -9.61
N GLU A 23 -3.59 -6.23 -10.77
CA GLU A 23 -2.42 -5.58 -11.36
C GLU A 23 -2.56 -4.07 -11.50
N PRO A 24 -3.67 -3.55 -12.02
CA PRO A 24 -3.77 -2.09 -12.14
C PRO A 24 -3.71 -1.38 -10.80
N ARG A 25 -4.32 -1.97 -9.78
CA ARG A 25 -4.32 -1.33 -8.47
C ARG A 25 -2.95 -1.37 -7.81
N LEU A 26 -2.22 -2.46 -8.03
CA LEU A 26 -0.87 -2.50 -7.52
C LEU A 26 0.00 -1.43 -8.20
N ARG A 27 -0.18 -1.23 -9.50
CA ARG A 27 0.57 -0.20 -10.20
C ARG A 27 0.21 1.18 -9.68
N ILE A 28 -1.06 1.41 -9.37
CA ILE A 28 -1.48 2.70 -8.81
C ILE A 28 -0.79 2.92 -7.47
N MET A 29 -0.75 1.90 -6.62
CA MET A 29 -0.10 2.04 -5.32
C MET A 29 1.38 2.35 -5.48
N GLN A 30 2.07 1.67 -6.38
CA GLN A 30 3.47 1.95 -6.61
C GLN A 30 3.68 3.38 -7.07
N LEU A 31 2.85 3.83 -7.99
CA LEU A 31 2.99 5.18 -8.52
C LEU A 31 2.76 6.20 -7.42
N LEU A 32 1.71 6.02 -6.61
CA LEU A 32 1.43 6.97 -5.54
C LEU A 32 2.54 6.98 -4.49
N LEU A 33 3.16 5.84 -4.26
CA LEU A 33 4.27 5.81 -3.33
C LEU A 33 5.46 6.62 -3.83
N THR A 34 5.70 6.64 -5.14
CA THR A 34 6.77 7.46 -5.68
C THR A 34 6.48 8.95 -5.50
N ALA A 35 5.22 9.32 -5.40
CA ALA A 35 4.83 10.72 -5.28
C ALA A 35 4.50 11.14 -3.86
N HIS A 36 4.72 10.28 -2.89
CA HIS A 36 4.46 10.60 -1.50
C HIS A 36 5.45 11.65 -1.02
N PRO A 37 5.04 12.63 -0.26
CA PRO A 37 3.74 12.78 0.39
C PRO A 37 2.74 13.64 -0.39
N GLN A 38 3.13 14.27 -1.44
CA GLN A 38 2.23 15.18 -2.14
C GLN A 38 1.09 14.46 -2.85
N GLY A 39 1.37 13.35 -3.48
CA GLY A 39 0.37 12.63 -4.24
C GLY A 39 0.25 13.10 -5.66
N LEU A 40 -0.77 12.62 -6.35
CA LEU A 40 -1.02 12.95 -7.74
C LEU A 40 -2.50 13.18 -7.94
N VAL A 41 -2.83 14.04 -8.91
CA VAL A 41 -4.22 14.22 -9.30
C VAL A 41 -4.59 13.13 -10.30
N VAL A 42 -5.88 12.90 -10.46
CA VAL A 42 -6.37 11.79 -11.30
C VAL A 42 -5.82 11.86 -12.71
N GLY A 43 -5.77 13.05 -13.29
CA GLY A 43 -5.28 13.18 -14.65
C GLY A 43 -3.85 12.69 -14.80
N ASP A 44 -3.01 13.00 -13.81
CA ASP A 44 -1.62 12.56 -13.87
C ASP A 44 -1.51 11.04 -13.72
N ILE A 45 -2.33 10.45 -12.86
CA ILE A 45 -2.33 9.00 -12.72
C ILE A 45 -2.76 8.35 -14.03
N GLN A 46 -3.78 8.93 -14.65
CA GLN A 46 -4.30 8.41 -15.89
C GLN A 46 -3.24 8.47 -16.98
N ASP A 47 -2.54 9.59 -17.08
CA ASP A 47 -1.51 9.75 -18.09
C ASP A 47 -0.35 8.78 -17.88
N GLU A 48 0.06 8.63 -16.63
CA GLU A 48 1.20 7.75 -16.35
C GLU A 48 0.88 6.29 -16.61
N LEU A 49 -0.32 5.86 -16.27
CA LEU A 49 -0.64 4.45 -16.33
C LEU A 49 -1.45 4.05 -17.56
N GLY A 50 -1.95 5.03 -18.30
CA GLY A 50 -2.72 4.73 -19.52
C GLY A 50 -4.03 4.03 -19.24
N ILE A 51 -4.66 4.32 -18.11
CA ILE A 51 -5.91 3.68 -17.74
C ILE A 51 -7.06 4.62 -18.06
N PRO A 52 -8.13 4.13 -18.72
CA PRO A 52 -9.28 4.99 -18.99
C PRO A 52 -9.88 5.56 -17.72
N ALA A 53 -10.44 6.75 -17.83
CA ALA A 53 -10.91 7.49 -16.67
C ALA A 53 -11.91 6.73 -15.83
N SER A 54 -12.91 6.11 -16.46
CA SER A 54 -13.93 5.41 -15.68
C SER A 54 -13.36 4.20 -14.97
N THR A 55 -12.44 3.49 -15.62
CA THR A 55 -11.80 2.34 -15.02
C THR A 55 -10.92 2.78 -13.86
N LEU A 56 -10.20 3.87 -14.06
CA LEU A 56 -9.33 4.39 -13.01
C LEU A 56 -10.14 4.79 -11.77
N SER A 57 -11.27 5.46 -11.97
CA SER A 57 -12.12 5.83 -10.85
C SER A 57 -12.56 4.62 -10.05
N HIS A 58 -12.89 3.55 -10.74
CA HIS A 58 -13.31 2.32 -10.08
C HIS A 58 -12.17 1.75 -9.22
N HIS A 59 -10.97 1.73 -9.77
CA HIS A 59 -9.81 1.22 -9.04
C HIS A 59 -9.47 2.11 -7.84
N LEU A 60 -9.52 3.42 -8.03
CA LEU A 60 -9.23 4.33 -6.93
C LEU A 60 -10.26 4.22 -5.82
N ASP A 61 -11.53 4.00 -6.17
CA ASP A 61 -12.56 3.82 -5.16
C ASP A 61 -12.32 2.55 -4.35
N LYS A 62 -11.91 1.48 -5.01
CA LYS A 62 -11.64 0.25 -4.28
C LYS A 62 -10.49 0.41 -3.32
N LEU A 63 -9.44 1.12 -3.73
CA LEU A 63 -8.31 1.36 -2.85
C LEU A 63 -8.69 2.29 -1.70
N LYS A 64 -9.52 3.29 -2.00
CA LYS A 64 -9.94 4.22 -0.97
C LYS A 64 -10.83 3.54 0.06
N ASN A 65 -11.73 2.66 -0.40
CA ASN A 65 -12.63 1.97 0.51
C ASN A 65 -11.87 1.10 1.50
N GLU A 66 -10.70 0.60 1.11
CA GLU A 66 -9.88 -0.18 2.02
C GLU A 66 -8.83 0.67 2.72
N GLU A 67 -8.95 1.99 2.58
CA GLU A 67 -8.06 2.94 3.26
C GLU A 67 -6.59 2.80 2.86
N LEU A 68 -6.36 2.32 1.66
CA LEU A 68 -4.99 2.23 1.14
C LEU A 68 -4.56 3.52 0.48
N VAL A 69 -5.50 4.36 0.09
CA VAL A 69 -5.19 5.68 -0.43
C VAL A 69 -6.06 6.70 0.28
N LYS A 70 -5.57 7.92 0.34
CA LYS A 70 -6.28 9.04 0.92
C LYS A 70 -6.52 10.07 -0.17
N VAL A 71 -7.59 10.83 -0.02
CA VAL A 71 -7.95 11.84 -1.00
C VAL A 71 -8.00 13.19 -0.32
N ARG A 72 -7.42 14.18 -0.96
CA ARG A 72 -7.43 15.54 -0.45
C ARG A 72 -7.93 16.46 -1.57
N ARG A 73 -8.84 17.36 -1.24
CA ARG A 73 -9.34 18.29 -2.24
C ARG A 73 -8.60 19.60 -2.12
N GLU A 74 -8.11 20.12 -3.23
CA GLU A 74 -7.51 21.43 -3.27
C GLU A 74 -8.09 22.14 -4.48
N GLY A 75 -8.98 23.09 -4.24
CA GLY A 75 -9.68 23.75 -5.31
C GLY A 75 -10.58 22.78 -6.04
N THR A 76 -10.39 22.67 -7.33
CA THR A 76 -11.18 21.74 -8.13
C THR A 76 -10.47 20.40 -8.31
N PHE A 77 -9.27 20.26 -7.76
CA PHE A 77 -8.51 19.03 -7.95
C PHE A 77 -8.61 18.11 -6.75
N LEU A 78 -8.64 16.81 -7.04
CA LEU A 78 -8.57 15.80 -6.01
C LEU A 78 -7.19 15.18 -6.09
N TRP A 79 -6.48 15.23 -4.97
CA TRP A 79 -5.13 14.68 -4.88
C TRP A 79 -5.21 13.34 -4.14
N TYR A 80 -4.63 12.33 -4.74
CA TYR A 80 -4.61 11.00 -4.15
C TYR A 80 -3.21 10.71 -3.63
N THR A 81 -3.14 10.21 -2.40
CA THR A 81 -1.86 9.83 -1.81
C THR A 81 -1.95 8.42 -1.28
N ALA A 82 -0.83 7.71 -1.27
CA ALA A 82 -0.79 6.41 -0.64
C ALA A 82 -0.89 6.60 0.87
N ASN A 83 -1.67 5.74 1.52
CA ASN A 83 -1.77 5.77 2.97
C ASN A 83 -0.62 4.92 3.51
N THR A 84 0.54 5.54 3.70
CA THR A 84 1.72 4.81 4.07
C THR A 84 1.62 4.20 5.45
N GLU A 85 0.87 4.83 6.35
CA GLU A 85 0.69 4.26 7.68
C GLU A 85 -0.09 2.96 7.62
N ALA A 86 -1.17 2.93 6.83
CA ALA A 86 -1.94 1.70 6.69
C ALA A 86 -1.11 0.61 6.04
N LEU A 87 -0.32 0.97 5.04
CA LEU A 87 0.52 0.01 4.37
C LEU A 87 1.57 -0.55 5.32
N GLN A 88 2.15 0.30 6.16
CA GLN A 88 3.14 -0.14 7.13
C GLN A 88 2.51 -1.10 8.13
N GLU A 89 1.30 -0.80 8.60
CA GLU A 89 0.60 -1.67 9.53
C GLU A 89 0.30 -3.02 8.90
N LEU A 90 -0.06 -3.02 7.63
CA LEU A 90 -0.36 -4.24 6.91
C LEU A 90 0.87 -5.14 6.84
N LEU A 91 2.01 -4.57 6.51
CA LEU A 91 3.24 -5.33 6.42
C LEU A 91 3.71 -5.78 7.80
N ASN A 92 3.56 -4.93 8.79
CA ASN A 92 3.93 -5.32 10.15
C ASN A 92 3.07 -6.46 10.66
N PHE A 93 1.78 -6.43 10.34
CA PHE A 93 0.90 -7.52 10.73
C PHE A 93 1.38 -8.83 10.14
N LEU A 94 1.78 -8.81 8.88
CA LEU A 94 2.22 -10.01 8.20
C LEU A 94 3.50 -10.58 8.83
N TYR A 95 4.42 -9.71 9.22
CA TYR A 95 5.68 -10.15 9.75
C TYR A 95 5.70 -10.34 11.27
N ALA A 96 4.65 -9.93 11.97
CA ALA A 96 4.68 -9.90 13.42
C ALA A 96 5.02 -11.24 14.06
N GLU A 97 4.54 -12.31 13.45
CA GLU A 97 4.80 -13.63 14.01
C GLU A 97 5.90 -14.36 13.27
N CYS A 98 6.66 -13.64 12.47
CA CYS A 98 7.69 -14.30 11.69
C CYS A 98 8.69 -14.98 12.56
N CYS A 99 8.95 -16.24 12.27
CA CYS A 99 10.05 -16.99 12.87
C CYS A 99 9.92 -17.24 14.37
N THR A 100 8.75 -17.02 14.92
CA THR A 100 8.58 -17.23 16.36
C THR A 100 8.72 -18.69 16.75
N ARG A 101 8.53 -19.59 15.81
CA ARG A 101 8.69 -21.03 16.08
C ARG A 101 10.08 -21.53 15.72
N ASN A 102 10.95 -20.65 15.19
CA ASN A 102 12.30 -21.04 14.81
C ASN A 102 13.24 -19.99 15.40
N LYS A 103 14.00 -20.36 16.38
CA LYS A 103 14.83 -19.41 17.10
C LYS A 103 16.09 -18.99 16.35
N ALA A 104 16.33 -19.56 15.19
CA ALA A 104 17.51 -19.19 14.42
C ALA A 104 17.42 -17.80 13.83
N VAL A 105 16.20 -17.24 13.71
CA VAL A 105 16.01 -15.93 13.11
C VAL A 105 15.13 -15.11 14.01
N GLU A 106 15.48 -13.84 14.21
CA GLU A 106 14.66 -12.96 15.01
C GLU A 106 13.66 -12.25 14.16
N PRO A 107 12.39 -12.17 14.58
CA PRO A 107 11.39 -11.48 13.78
C PRO A 107 11.77 -10.02 13.52
N GLY A 108 12.44 -9.39 14.46
CA GLY A 108 12.78 -7.99 14.30
C GLY A 108 13.71 -7.74 13.13
N ASP A 109 14.55 -8.70 12.81
CA ASP A 109 15.46 -8.52 11.70
C ASP A 109 14.72 -8.35 10.39
N LEU A 110 13.64 -9.12 10.20
CA LEU A 110 12.89 -9.01 8.98
C LEU A 110 12.04 -7.75 8.95
N VAL A 111 11.55 -7.33 10.10
CA VAL A 111 10.79 -6.10 10.15
C VAL A 111 11.69 -4.92 9.80
N LEU A 112 12.96 -4.95 10.23
CA LEU A 112 13.87 -3.90 9.89
C LEU A 112 14.13 -3.83 8.39
N ILE A 113 14.16 -4.95 7.71
CA ILE A 113 14.33 -4.95 6.28
C ILE A 113 13.16 -4.26 5.61
N VAL A 114 11.95 -4.51 6.07
CA VAL A 114 10.77 -3.87 5.50
C VAL A 114 10.80 -2.37 5.72
N GLN A 115 11.30 -1.93 6.86
CA GLN A 115 11.31 -0.52 7.20
C GLN A 115 12.58 0.20 6.76
N ALA A 116 13.55 -0.50 6.22
CA ALA A 116 14.79 0.12 5.86
C ALA A 116 14.60 1.21 4.83
N PRO A 117 15.34 2.29 4.98
CA PRO A 117 15.22 3.37 4.04
C PRO A 117 15.84 2.85 2.81
N LYS A 118 15.39 3.30 1.80
CA LYS A 118 15.85 2.81 0.66
C LYS A 118 16.99 3.40 0.21
N ARG A 119 17.86 2.83 -0.16
CA ARG A 119 18.87 3.35 -0.80
C ARG A 119 18.46 3.22 -2.09
N SER A 120 17.45 3.59 -2.30
CA SER A 120 16.79 3.42 -3.44
C SER A 120 17.42 3.70 -4.69
N LYS A 121 18.22 4.68 -4.75
CA LYS A 121 18.77 4.98 -5.95
C LYS A 121 19.48 3.84 -6.51
N ALA A 122 20.11 3.12 -5.81
CA ALA A 122 20.89 2.08 -6.38
C ALA A 122 20.01 1.07 -7.00
N ARG A 123 18.94 0.79 -6.34
CA ARG A 123 18.24 -0.22 -6.86
C ARG A 123 17.28 0.14 -7.80
N SER A 124 16.98 1.32 -7.87
CA SER A 124 15.99 1.70 -8.76
C SER A 124 16.31 1.26 -10.13
N LYS A 125 17.54 1.26 -10.48
CA LYS A 125 17.83 0.84 -11.77
C LYS A 125 17.91 -0.60 -11.86
N VAL A 126 17.85 -1.28 -10.90
CA VAL A 126 17.93 -2.69 -11.00
C VAL A 126 16.75 -3.23 -11.68
N LEU A 127 15.75 -2.62 -11.59
CA LEU A 127 14.62 -3.15 -12.22
C LEU A 127 14.39 -2.73 -13.50
#